data_94b3bec2a82ebe7f707b0fbb6531793b
#
_entry.id   94b3bec2a82ebe7f707b0fbb6531793b
#
_cell.length_a   1.000
_cell.length_b   1.000
_cell.length_c   1.000
_cell.angle_alpha   90.00
_cell.angle_beta   90.00
_cell.angle_gamma   90.00
#
_symmetry.space_group_name_H-M   'P 1'
#
loop_
_entity.id
_entity.type
_entity.pdbx_description
1 polymer ?
#
loop_
_entity_poly.entity_id
_entity_poly.type
_entity_poly.pdbx_seq_one_letter_code
_entity_poly.pdbx_strand_id
1 'polypeptide(L)'
;KILAGAANPFSIQPRGWWMLITIWLVELVILGLLLANRSTQKALRLQQRAAVLQAENDTARYTALQNQLNPHFLFNSLNTLIAEIEYNPKNAVHFTKHLSSVYRYVLQSQDKTLVTLGEELEFIRSYLFLHEVRLGNCLTCQNNVPAEYAEKMLPPLTLQLLVENVIKHNSITPGKPMVITIRIEDEYLSVSNPIHPKKSV
;
A
#
# COMPACT_ATOMS: atom_id res chain seq x y z
N LYS A 1 27.66 -44.43 86.21
CA LYS A 1 28.32 -45.08 85.09
C LYS A 1 27.25 -45.46 84.07
N ILE A 2 27.41 -45.02 82.89
CA ILE A 2 26.74 -45.27 81.61
C ILE A 2 26.08 -43.95 81.16
N LEU A 3 26.90 -43.11 80.58
CA LEU A 3 26.40 -42.09 79.58
C LEU A 3 26.41 -42.77 78.23
N ALA A 4 25.25 -43.38 77.89
CA ALA A 4 24.98 -43.80 76.54
C ALA A 4 24.93 -42.56 75.66
N GLY A 5 25.86 -42.40 74.71
CA GLY A 5 25.89 -41.36 73.76
C GLY A 5 24.58 -41.35 72.96
N ALA A 6 23.79 -40.29 73.15
CA ALA A 6 22.63 -40.05 72.28
C ALA A 6 23.18 -39.81 70.88
N ALA A 7 22.92 -40.76 69.98
CA ALA A 7 23.20 -40.58 68.54
C ALA A 7 22.47 -39.36 68.06
N ASN A 8 23.20 -38.44 67.46
CA ASN A 8 22.63 -37.21 66.96
C ASN A 8 21.66 -37.57 65.83
N PRO A 9 20.33 -37.33 65.98
CA PRO A 9 19.29 -37.85 65.03
C PRO A 9 19.41 -37.22 63.62
N PHE A 10 20.30 -36.25 63.46
CA PHE A 10 20.56 -35.56 62.17
C PHE A 10 21.91 -35.96 61.52
N SER A 11 22.59 -37.02 62.02
CA SER A 11 23.82 -37.50 61.39
C SER A 11 23.46 -38.34 60.16
N ILE A 12 23.42 -37.69 58.99
CA ILE A 12 23.27 -38.38 57.70
C ILE A 12 24.59 -39.13 57.45
N GLN A 13 24.53 -40.48 57.29
CA GLN A 13 25.70 -41.26 56.92
C GLN A 13 26.30 -40.77 55.59
N PRO A 14 27.61 -40.88 55.35
CA PRO A 14 28.27 -40.39 54.09
C PRO A 14 27.58 -40.87 52.82
N ARG A 15 27.00 -42.06 52.80
CA ARG A 15 26.23 -42.62 51.68
C ARG A 15 24.93 -41.81 51.38
N GLY A 16 24.28 -41.25 52.43
CA GLY A 16 23.07 -40.42 52.24
C GLY A 16 23.36 -39.08 51.55
N TRP A 17 24.51 -38.47 51.83
CA TRP A 17 24.88 -37.24 51.15
C TRP A 17 25.14 -37.44 49.65
N TRP A 18 25.71 -38.56 49.23
CA TRP A 18 25.93 -38.87 47.83
C TRP A 18 24.57 -39.07 47.07
N MET A 19 23.61 -39.67 47.72
CA MET A 19 22.24 -39.81 47.13
C MET A 19 21.59 -38.44 46.95
N LEU A 20 21.66 -37.56 47.91
CA LEU A 20 21.12 -36.18 47.79
C LEU A 20 21.79 -35.38 46.68
N ILE A 21 23.10 -35.48 46.58
CA ILE A 21 23.89 -34.81 45.52
C ILE A 21 23.47 -35.34 44.12
N THR A 22 23.32 -36.64 43.95
CA THR A 22 22.92 -37.25 42.69
C THR A 22 21.49 -36.83 42.27
N ILE A 23 20.53 -36.83 43.22
CA ILE A 23 19.18 -36.35 42.98
C ILE A 23 19.20 -34.88 42.52
N TRP A 24 19.96 -34.06 43.24
CA TRP A 24 20.08 -32.61 42.91
C TRP A 24 20.70 -32.37 41.53
N LEU A 25 21.72 -33.14 41.16
CA LEU A 25 22.31 -33.09 39.83
C LEU A 25 21.33 -33.50 38.73
N VAL A 26 20.54 -34.55 38.97
CA VAL A 26 19.49 -34.98 38.00
C VAL A 26 18.40 -33.91 37.83
N GLU A 27 17.95 -33.33 38.95
CA GLU A 27 16.96 -32.22 38.88
C GLU A 27 17.51 -31.01 38.09
N LEU A 28 18.79 -30.65 38.28
CA LEU A 28 19.45 -29.56 37.59
C LEU A 28 19.54 -29.84 36.08
N VAL A 29 19.86 -31.06 35.68
CA VAL A 29 19.90 -31.49 34.27
C VAL A 29 18.50 -31.45 33.67
N ILE A 30 17.49 -31.97 34.37
CA ILE A 30 16.09 -31.96 33.89
C ILE A 30 15.63 -30.50 33.72
N LEU A 31 15.89 -29.63 34.72
CA LEU A 31 15.53 -28.22 34.63
C LEU A 31 16.23 -27.53 33.47
N GLY A 32 17.52 -27.79 33.27
CA GLY A 32 18.30 -27.29 32.14
C GLY A 32 17.70 -27.69 30.79
N LEU A 33 17.34 -28.96 30.62
CA LEU A 33 16.71 -29.47 29.42
C LEU A 33 15.32 -28.85 29.17
N LEU A 34 14.52 -28.66 30.23
CA LEU A 34 13.20 -28.03 30.12
C LEU A 34 13.32 -26.56 29.72
N LEU A 35 14.28 -25.83 30.30
CA LEU A 35 14.54 -24.43 29.93
C LEU A 35 15.06 -24.30 28.49
N ALA A 36 16.00 -25.17 28.09
CA ALA A 36 16.50 -25.22 26.71
C ALA A 36 15.38 -25.51 25.71
N ASN A 37 14.54 -26.51 26.02
CA ASN A 37 13.40 -26.83 25.14
C ASN A 37 12.38 -25.69 25.06
N ARG A 38 12.08 -25.02 26.18
CA ARG A 38 11.22 -23.82 26.17
C ARG A 38 11.80 -22.68 25.35
N SER A 39 13.10 -22.44 25.43
CA SER A 39 13.76 -21.38 24.68
C SER A 39 13.77 -21.67 23.17
N THR A 40 14.05 -22.90 22.76
CA THR A 40 14.02 -23.33 21.35
C THR A 40 12.62 -23.24 20.77
N GLN A 41 11.60 -23.70 21.51
CA GLN A 41 10.20 -23.60 21.08
C GLN A 41 9.75 -22.13 20.96
N LYS A 42 10.19 -21.26 21.88
CA LYS A 42 9.89 -19.84 21.81
C LYS A 42 10.54 -19.19 20.58
N ALA A 43 11.82 -19.50 20.32
CA ALA A 43 12.54 -19.01 19.14
C ALA A 43 11.87 -19.47 17.84
N LEU A 44 11.49 -20.74 17.74
CA LEU A 44 10.78 -21.29 16.58
C LEU A 44 9.43 -20.60 16.34
N ARG A 45 8.64 -20.40 17.41
CA ARG A 45 7.36 -19.67 17.31
C ARG A 45 7.53 -18.22 16.86
N LEU A 46 8.57 -17.52 17.33
CA LEU A 46 8.88 -16.15 16.89
C LEU A 46 9.27 -16.13 15.42
N GLN A 47 10.10 -17.09 14.99
CA GLN A 47 10.51 -17.20 13.59
C GLN A 47 9.32 -17.50 12.67
N GLN A 48 8.42 -18.41 13.06
CA GLN A 48 7.19 -18.70 12.33
C GLN A 48 6.27 -17.46 12.22
N ARG A 49 6.09 -16.73 13.33
CA ARG A 49 5.30 -15.48 13.31
C ARG A 49 5.91 -14.42 12.40
N ALA A 50 7.23 -14.25 12.45
CA ALA A 50 7.92 -13.33 11.57
C ALA A 50 7.72 -13.69 10.10
N ALA A 51 7.83 -14.96 9.74
CA ALA A 51 7.59 -15.44 8.38
C ALA A 51 6.15 -15.22 7.90
N VAL A 52 5.16 -15.46 8.77
CA VAL A 52 3.74 -15.19 8.45
C VAL A 52 3.49 -13.70 8.23
N LEU A 53 3.98 -12.84 9.13
CA LEU A 53 3.83 -11.38 9.00
C LEU A 53 4.53 -10.85 7.74
N GLN A 54 5.67 -11.42 7.38
CA GLN A 54 6.37 -11.08 6.15
C GLN A 54 5.50 -11.43 4.91
N ALA A 55 4.97 -12.65 4.87
CA ALA A 55 4.10 -13.09 3.77
C ALA A 55 2.80 -12.25 3.66
N GLU A 56 2.19 -11.89 4.79
CA GLU A 56 1.02 -10.99 4.82
C GLU A 56 1.38 -9.59 4.31
N ASN A 57 2.55 -9.05 4.71
CA ASN A 57 3.04 -7.75 4.23
C ASN A 57 3.28 -7.77 2.71
N ASP A 58 3.94 -8.83 2.20
CA ASP A 58 4.22 -8.97 0.77
C ASP A 58 2.92 -9.11 -0.04
N THR A 59 1.94 -9.86 0.48
CA THR A 59 0.61 -9.98 -0.13
C THR A 59 -0.13 -8.65 -0.13
N ALA A 60 -0.09 -7.91 0.98
CA ALA A 60 -0.71 -6.59 1.08
C ALA A 60 -0.07 -5.59 0.10
N ARG A 61 1.26 -5.59 -0.01
CA ARG A 61 1.99 -4.78 -0.99
C ARG A 61 1.62 -5.14 -2.43
N TYR A 62 1.58 -6.43 -2.75
CA TYR A 62 1.18 -6.90 -4.09
C TYR A 62 -0.25 -6.48 -4.43
N THR A 63 -1.19 -6.62 -3.49
CA THR A 63 -2.59 -6.22 -3.67
C THR A 63 -2.71 -4.70 -3.84
N ALA A 64 -1.98 -3.92 -3.04
CA ALA A 64 -1.94 -2.47 -3.18
C ALA A 64 -1.39 -2.05 -4.56
N LEU A 65 -0.31 -2.69 -5.02
CA LEU A 65 0.27 -2.49 -6.34
C LEU A 65 -0.72 -2.81 -7.47
N GLN A 66 -1.39 -3.94 -7.37
CA GLN A 66 -2.40 -4.38 -8.36
C GLN A 66 -3.58 -3.40 -8.42
N ASN A 67 -4.02 -2.87 -7.27
CA ASN A 67 -5.09 -1.87 -7.20
C ASN A 67 -4.66 -0.51 -7.79
N GLN A 68 -3.40 -0.13 -7.67
CA GLN A 68 -2.88 1.12 -8.25
C GLN A 68 -2.87 1.10 -9.78
N LEU A 69 -2.71 -0.09 -10.41
CA LEU A 69 -2.79 -0.23 -11.87
C LEU A 69 -4.20 -0.02 -12.42
N ASN A 70 -5.23 0.05 -11.56
CA ASN A 70 -6.64 0.18 -11.93
C ASN A 70 -7.01 -0.68 -13.16
N PRO A 71 -7.19 -2.00 -12.99
CA PRO A 71 -7.42 -2.92 -14.12
C PRO A 71 -8.61 -2.51 -14.99
N HIS A 72 -9.64 -1.96 -14.36
CA HIS A 72 -10.82 -1.46 -15.07
C HIS A 72 -10.50 -0.27 -16.00
N PHE A 73 -9.64 0.65 -15.55
CA PHE A 73 -9.16 1.74 -16.40
C PHE A 73 -8.35 1.21 -17.59
N LEU A 74 -7.47 0.22 -17.36
CA LEU A 74 -6.68 -0.42 -18.40
C LEU A 74 -7.58 -1.07 -19.46
N PHE A 75 -8.52 -1.94 -19.06
CA PHE A 75 -9.43 -2.61 -20.00
C PHE A 75 -10.26 -1.61 -20.79
N ASN A 76 -10.78 -0.58 -20.15
CA ASN A 76 -11.54 0.48 -20.83
C ASN A 76 -10.66 1.25 -21.81
N SER A 77 -9.40 1.55 -21.47
CA SER A 77 -8.47 2.24 -22.35
C SER A 77 -8.10 1.38 -23.56
N LEU A 78 -7.88 0.08 -23.38
CA LEU A 78 -7.61 -0.84 -24.49
C LEU A 78 -8.81 -0.96 -25.44
N ASN A 79 -10.03 -1.04 -24.92
CA ASN A 79 -11.24 -1.05 -25.75
C ASN A 79 -11.40 0.25 -26.55
N THR A 80 -11.12 1.39 -25.93
CA THR A 80 -11.14 2.68 -26.63
C THR A 80 -10.05 2.73 -27.72
N LEU A 81 -8.84 2.22 -27.42
CA LEU A 81 -7.76 2.16 -28.40
C LEU A 81 -8.12 1.31 -29.62
N ILE A 82 -8.77 0.15 -29.43
CA ILE A 82 -9.24 -0.70 -30.53
C ILE A 82 -10.21 0.09 -31.43
N ALA A 83 -11.18 0.79 -30.84
CA ALA A 83 -12.10 1.64 -31.59
C ALA A 83 -11.37 2.76 -32.34
N GLU A 84 -10.42 3.46 -31.71
CA GLU A 84 -9.63 4.51 -32.35
C GLU A 84 -8.77 3.97 -33.51
N ILE A 85 -8.24 2.76 -33.42
CA ILE A 85 -7.48 2.14 -34.53
C ILE A 85 -8.36 1.98 -35.76
N GLU A 86 -9.62 1.60 -35.59
CA GLU A 86 -10.58 1.39 -36.68
C GLU A 86 -11.07 2.72 -37.29
N TYR A 87 -11.39 3.72 -36.44
CA TYR A 87 -12.07 4.93 -36.88
C TYR A 87 -11.14 6.13 -37.06
N ASN A 88 -10.07 6.24 -36.27
CA ASN A 88 -9.12 7.37 -36.30
C ASN A 88 -7.68 6.92 -35.95
N PRO A 89 -6.96 6.24 -36.88
CA PRO A 89 -5.62 5.68 -36.60
C PRO A 89 -4.60 6.71 -36.14
N LYS A 90 -4.73 7.97 -36.56
CA LYS A 90 -3.83 9.05 -36.10
C LYS A 90 -4.04 9.34 -34.61
N ASN A 91 -5.30 9.41 -34.18
CA ASN A 91 -5.64 9.61 -32.77
C ASN A 91 -5.23 8.40 -31.92
N ALA A 92 -5.34 7.16 -32.45
CA ALA A 92 -4.87 5.95 -31.79
C ALA A 92 -3.40 6.02 -31.38
N VAL A 93 -2.53 6.63 -32.21
CA VAL A 93 -1.10 6.83 -31.88
C VAL A 93 -0.96 7.83 -30.70
N HIS A 94 -1.73 8.93 -30.72
CA HIS A 94 -1.71 9.90 -29.61
C HIS A 94 -2.24 9.26 -28.32
N PHE A 95 -3.34 8.53 -28.42
CA PHE A 95 -3.92 7.79 -27.30
C PHE A 95 -2.91 6.83 -26.67
N THR A 96 -2.21 6.02 -27.49
CA THR A 96 -1.19 5.09 -27.01
C THR A 96 -0.03 5.79 -26.30
N LYS A 97 0.42 6.94 -26.80
CA LYS A 97 1.49 7.73 -26.15
C LYS A 97 1.04 8.21 -24.76
N HIS A 98 -0.17 8.76 -24.65
CA HIS A 98 -0.71 9.21 -23.36
C HIS A 98 -0.95 8.04 -22.41
N LEU A 99 -1.46 6.90 -22.88
CA LEU A 99 -1.61 5.69 -22.09
C LEU A 99 -0.27 5.21 -21.53
N SER A 100 0.77 5.17 -22.37
CA SER A 100 2.14 4.84 -21.95
C SER A 100 2.68 5.82 -20.91
N SER A 101 2.43 7.13 -21.07
CA SER A 101 2.86 8.16 -20.11
C SER A 101 2.16 7.99 -18.75
N VAL A 102 0.86 7.73 -18.74
CA VAL A 102 0.09 7.48 -17.52
C VAL A 102 0.66 6.28 -16.76
N TYR A 103 0.83 5.13 -17.42
CA TYR A 103 1.36 3.95 -16.74
C TYR A 103 2.81 4.10 -16.30
N ARG A 104 3.64 4.77 -17.09
CA ARG A 104 5.02 5.09 -16.69
C ARG A 104 5.06 5.92 -15.42
N TYR A 105 4.25 6.97 -15.34
CA TYR A 105 4.17 7.82 -14.14
C TYR A 105 3.71 7.03 -12.93
N VAL A 106 2.63 6.24 -13.04
CA VAL A 106 2.12 5.39 -11.95
C VAL A 106 3.21 4.45 -11.43
N LEU A 107 3.97 3.79 -12.34
CA LEU A 107 5.04 2.88 -11.94
C LEU A 107 6.24 3.60 -11.30
N GLN A 108 6.61 4.79 -11.81
CA GLN A 108 7.76 5.55 -11.29
C GLN A 108 7.47 6.28 -9.98
N SER A 109 6.21 6.54 -9.69
CA SER A 109 5.80 7.26 -8.46
C SER A 109 5.54 6.34 -7.27
N GLN A 110 5.56 5.01 -7.45
CA GLN A 110 5.23 4.02 -6.40
C GLN A 110 6.11 4.13 -5.14
N ASP A 111 7.41 4.37 -5.33
CA ASP A 111 8.37 4.44 -4.23
C ASP A 111 8.63 5.89 -3.76
N LYS A 112 7.95 6.86 -4.38
CA LYS A 112 8.08 8.28 -4.03
C LYS A 112 7.09 8.67 -2.94
N THR A 113 7.56 9.30 -1.89
CA THR A 113 6.69 9.91 -0.86
C THR A 113 6.07 11.20 -1.34
N LEU A 114 6.81 11.99 -2.12
CA LEU A 114 6.39 13.27 -2.66
C LEU A 114 6.86 13.41 -4.11
N VAL A 115 6.10 14.14 -4.90
CA VAL A 115 6.38 14.55 -6.27
C VAL A 115 6.12 16.04 -6.43
N THR A 116 6.59 16.67 -7.52
CA THR A 116 6.28 18.08 -7.78
C THR A 116 4.86 18.23 -8.34
N LEU A 117 4.26 19.40 -8.10
CA LEU A 117 2.96 19.74 -8.69
C LEU A 117 3.03 19.76 -10.23
N GLY A 118 4.18 20.15 -10.79
CA GLY A 118 4.43 20.09 -12.23
C GLY A 118 4.34 18.69 -12.80
N GLU A 119 4.95 17.67 -12.11
CA GLU A 119 4.84 16.26 -12.50
C GLU A 119 3.38 15.77 -12.45
N GLU A 120 2.63 16.14 -11.40
CA GLU A 120 1.20 15.80 -11.26
C GLU A 120 0.33 16.45 -12.35
N LEU A 121 0.58 17.70 -12.69
CA LEU A 121 -0.14 18.42 -13.75
C LEU A 121 0.13 17.84 -15.14
N GLU A 122 1.35 17.40 -15.42
CA GLU A 122 1.68 16.71 -16.67
C GLU A 122 1.00 15.34 -16.76
N PHE A 123 1.05 14.58 -15.65
CA PHE A 123 0.37 13.32 -15.54
C PHE A 123 -1.14 13.46 -15.74
N ILE A 124 -1.79 14.40 -15.02
CA ILE A 124 -3.24 14.56 -15.09
C ILE A 124 -3.70 15.03 -16.47
N ARG A 125 -2.90 15.80 -17.20
CA ARG A 125 -3.17 16.16 -18.58
C ARG A 125 -3.25 14.92 -19.47
N SER A 126 -2.32 13.98 -19.32
CA SER A 126 -2.33 12.73 -20.07
C SER A 126 -3.49 11.82 -19.66
N TYR A 127 -3.80 11.75 -18.38
CA TYR A 127 -4.91 10.97 -17.83
C TYR A 127 -6.27 11.50 -18.34
N LEU A 128 -6.48 12.80 -18.32
CA LEU A 128 -7.71 13.43 -18.81
C LEU A 128 -7.89 13.26 -20.31
N PHE A 129 -6.84 13.35 -21.11
CA PHE A 129 -6.90 13.11 -22.56
C PHE A 129 -7.49 11.72 -22.86
N LEU A 130 -7.09 10.67 -22.10
CA LEU A 130 -7.66 9.34 -22.28
C LEU A 130 -9.17 9.28 -21.96
N HIS A 131 -9.62 10.07 -20.98
CA HIS A 131 -11.03 10.21 -20.67
C HIS A 131 -11.80 11.03 -21.68
N GLU A 132 -11.20 12.10 -22.20
CA GLU A 132 -11.80 12.96 -23.26
C GLU A 132 -12.08 12.15 -24.52
N VAL A 133 -11.14 11.33 -24.99
CA VAL A 133 -11.34 10.45 -26.14
C VAL A 133 -12.51 9.50 -25.92
N ARG A 134 -12.64 8.95 -24.70
CA ARG A 134 -13.73 8.02 -24.36
C ARG A 134 -15.10 8.70 -24.21
N LEU A 135 -15.13 9.89 -23.62
CA LEU A 135 -16.36 10.62 -23.28
C LEU A 135 -16.77 11.63 -24.38
N GLY A 136 -15.96 11.76 -25.42
CA GLY A 136 -16.13 12.80 -26.42
C GLY A 136 -15.85 14.20 -25.83
N ASN A 137 -16.30 15.23 -26.49
CA ASN A 137 -16.08 16.63 -26.08
C ASN A 137 -16.90 17.06 -24.84
N CYS A 138 -17.33 16.07 -24.02
CA CYS A 138 -18.15 16.32 -22.85
C CYS A 138 -17.31 16.55 -21.57
N LEU A 139 -15.98 16.35 -21.63
CA LEU A 139 -15.05 16.56 -20.53
C LEU A 139 -13.97 17.52 -20.99
N THR A 140 -13.73 18.58 -20.23
CA THR A 140 -12.62 19.52 -20.46
C THR A 140 -11.93 19.85 -19.14
N CYS A 141 -10.65 20.18 -19.20
CA CYS A 141 -9.89 20.62 -18.03
C CYS A 141 -9.26 21.98 -18.28
N GLN A 142 -9.42 22.88 -17.32
CA GLN A 142 -8.77 24.18 -17.27
C GLN A 142 -7.71 24.17 -16.18
N ASN A 143 -6.45 24.24 -16.58
CA ASN A 143 -5.33 24.39 -15.67
C ASN A 143 -4.96 25.86 -15.51
N ASN A 144 -5.31 26.44 -14.38
CA ASN A 144 -5.05 27.82 -14.01
C ASN A 144 -4.02 27.93 -12.85
N VAL A 145 -3.14 26.94 -12.74
CA VAL A 145 -2.05 26.94 -11.75
C VAL A 145 -0.90 27.79 -12.26
N PRO A 146 -0.47 28.83 -11.52
CA PRO A 146 0.69 29.63 -11.90
C PRO A 146 1.97 28.79 -11.91
N ALA A 147 2.88 29.06 -12.85
CA ALA A 147 4.11 28.30 -13.05
C ALA A 147 5.02 28.27 -11.80
N GLU A 148 4.95 29.31 -10.97
CA GLU A 148 5.71 29.40 -9.71
C GLU A 148 5.38 28.32 -8.68
N TYR A 149 4.20 27.70 -8.80
CA TYR A 149 3.79 26.60 -7.93
C TYR A 149 4.23 25.22 -8.43
N ALA A 150 4.83 25.12 -9.61
CA ALA A 150 5.21 23.84 -10.22
C ALA A 150 6.16 23.00 -9.35
N GLU A 151 7.06 23.65 -8.59
CA GLU A 151 8.04 23.00 -7.71
C GLU A 151 7.47 22.64 -6.31
N LYS A 152 6.22 23.00 -6.02
CA LYS A 152 5.57 22.63 -4.76
C LYS A 152 5.35 21.11 -4.71
N MET A 153 5.59 20.54 -3.53
CA MET A 153 5.56 19.08 -3.33
C MET A 153 4.22 18.61 -2.79
N LEU A 154 3.73 17.49 -3.33
CA LEU A 154 2.51 16.82 -2.86
C LEU A 154 2.66 15.29 -3.00
N PRO A 155 1.81 14.50 -2.32
CA PRO A 155 1.79 13.05 -2.51
C PRO A 155 1.44 12.70 -3.96
N PRO A 156 2.07 11.65 -4.55
CA PRO A 156 1.76 11.23 -5.92
C PRO A 156 0.30 10.79 -6.07
N LEU A 157 -0.24 10.93 -7.27
CA LEU A 157 -1.62 10.56 -7.66
C LEU A 157 -2.72 11.36 -6.92
N THR A 158 -2.37 12.48 -6.27
CA THR A 158 -3.33 13.36 -5.59
C THR A 158 -4.35 13.95 -6.56
N LEU A 159 -3.89 14.50 -7.69
CA LEU A 159 -4.80 15.06 -8.71
C LEU A 159 -5.63 13.96 -9.38
N GLN A 160 -5.09 12.77 -9.59
CA GLN A 160 -5.86 11.63 -10.11
C GLN A 160 -7.04 11.31 -9.21
N LEU A 161 -6.81 11.20 -7.90
CA LEU A 161 -7.85 10.88 -6.93
C LEU A 161 -9.00 11.89 -6.99
N LEU A 162 -8.68 13.18 -7.07
CA LEU A 162 -9.68 14.25 -7.13
C LEU A 162 -10.46 14.21 -8.45
N VAL A 163 -9.77 14.08 -9.58
CA VAL A 163 -10.39 14.00 -10.91
C VAL A 163 -11.22 12.72 -11.07
N GLU A 164 -10.73 11.59 -10.57
CA GLU A 164 -11.47 10.33 -10.62
C GLU A 164 -12.78 10.42 -9.81
N ASN A 165 -12.77 11.09 -8.67
CA ASN A 165 -13.98 11.36 -7.89
C ASN A 165 -14.99 12.21 -8.70
N VAL A 166 -14.54 13.22 -9.43
CA VAL A 166 -15.42 14.00 -10.32
C VAL A 166 -16.06 13.10 -11.37
N ILE A 167 -15.26 12.31 -12.08
CA ILE A 167 -15.76 11.43 -13.17
C ILE A 167 -16.68 10.33 -12.64
N LYS A 168 -16.35 9.78 -11.46
CA LYS A 168 -17.11 8.68 -10.86
C LYS A 168 -18.50 9.12 -10.38
N HIS A 169 -18.58 10.28 -9.75
CA HIS A 169 -19.80 10.71 -9.06
C HIS A 169 -20.71 11.62 -9.89
N ASN A 170 -20.25 12.10 -11.04
CA ASN A 170 -21.03 12.97 -11.90
C ASN A 170 -21.46 12.29 -13.21
N SER A 171 -22.64 12.66 -13.71
CA SER A 171 -23.13 12.32 -15.03
C SER A 171 -22.51 13.25 -16.07
N ILE A 172 -21.71 12.71 -16.99
CA ILE A 172 -21.01 13.46 -18.04
C ILE A 172 -21.63 13.03 -19.38
N THR A 173 -22.33 13.95 -20.04
CA THR A 173 -23.04 13.70 -21.30
C THR A 173 -23.02 14.98 -22.15
N PRO A 174 -23.36 14.92 -23.46
CA PRO A 174 -23.46 16.12 -24.30
C PRO A 174 -24.39 17.20 -23.73
N GLY A 175 -25.46 16.80 -23.03
CA GLY A 175 -26.36 17.74 -22.35
C GLY A 175 -25.89 18.23 -20.98
N LYS A 176 -24.83 17.64 -20.44
CA LYS A 176 -24.21 17.98 -19.14
C LYS A 176 -22.69 17.86 -19.25
N PRO A 177 -22.06 18.78 -20.00
CA PRO A 177 -20.61 18.78 -20.14
C PRO A 177 -19.97 19.08 -18.78
N MET A 178 -18.80 18.49 -18.56
CA MET A 178 -18.01 18.64 -17.33
C MET A 178 -16.77 19.49 -17.62
N VAL A 179 -16.61 20.54 -16.84
CA VAL A 179 -15.41 21.37 -16.83
C VAL A 179 -14.73 21.18 -15.47
N ILE A 180 -13.54 20.61 -15.48
CA ILE A 180 -12.71 20.50 -14.27
C ILE A 180 -11.76 21.67 -14.27
N THR A 181 -11.74 22.47 -13.19
CA THR A 181 -10.82 23.59 -13.05
C THR A 181 -9.84 23.31 -11.93
N ILE A 182 -8.55 23.39 -12.24
CA ILE A 182 -7.45 23.24 -11.27
C ILE A 182 -6.82 24.63 -11.12
N ARG A 183 -6.73 25.13 -9.88
CA ARG A 183 -6.19 26.46 -9.58
C ARG A 183 -5.60 26.54 -8.18
N ILE A 184 -4.88 27.62 -7.90
CA ILE A 184 -4.45 27.96 -6.55
C ILE A 184 -5.40 29.04 -6.01
N GLU A 185 -5.95 28.81 -4.82
CA GLU A 185 -6.79 29.75 -4.06
C GLU A 185 -6.28 29.81 -2.64
N ASP A 186 -5.99 31.00 -2.14
CA ASP A 186 -5.52 31.22 -0.75
C ASP A 186 -4.38 30.24 -0.35
N GLU A 187 -3.42 30.04 -1.25
CA GLU A 187 -2.30 29.08 -1.12
C GLU A 187 -2.69 27.58 -1.14
N TYR A 188 -3.96 27.26 -1.36
CA TYR A 188 -4.43 25.88 -1.49
C TYR A 188 -4.60 25.47 -2.95
N LEU A 189 -4.24 24.22 -3.26
CA LEU A 189 -4.56 23.60 -4.53
C LEU A 189 -6.06 23.23 -4.54
N SER A 190 -6.82 23.89 -5.40
CA SER A 190 -8.26 23.70 -5.55
C SER A 190 -8.58 22.98 -6.86
N VAL A 191 -9.43 21.97 -6.78
CA VAL A 191 -10.02 21.28 -7.93
C VAL A 191 -11.54 21.44 -7.83
N SER A 192 -12.13 22.13 -8.80
CA SER A 192 -13.56 22.42 -8.81
C SER A 192 -14.25 21.94 -10.09
N ASN A 193 -15.54 21.62 -9.99
CA ASN A 193 -16.37 21.16 -11.10
C ASN A 193 -17.85 21.51 -10.89
N PRO A 194 -18.66 21.62 -11.95
CA PRO A 194 -20.11 21.64 -11.85
C PRO A 194 -20.66 20.36 -11.24
N ILE A 195 -21.70 20.43 -10.44
CA ILE A 195 -22.30 19.27 -9.77
C ILE A 195 -23.42 18.71 -10.65
N HIS A 196 -23.21 17.50 -11.18
CA HIS A 196 -24.18 16.72 -11.94
C HIS A 196 -24.30 15.31 -11.37
N PRO A 197 -24.87 15.11 -10.17
CA PRO A 197 -24.83 13.83 -9.49
C PRO A 197 -25.46 12.74 -10.33
N LYS A 198 -24.82 11.56 -10.36
CA LYS A 198 -25.44 10.36 -10.90
C LYS A 198 -26.62 9.99 -10.01
N LYS A 199 -27.77 9.68 -10.59
CA LYS A 199 -28.87 9.08 -9.81
C LYS A 199 -28.35 7.76 -9.25
N SER A 200 -28.34 7.63 -7.92
CA SER A 200 -28.17 6.31 -7.29
C SER A 200 -29.29 5.39 -7.77
N VAL A 201 -28.90 4.28 -8.37
CA VAL A 201 -29.79 3.18 -8.69
C VAL A 201 -30.07 2.41 -7.41
#